data_a4ef2b694157698fdba4ccecf3a88aee
#
_entry.id   a4ef2b694157698fdba4ccecf3a88aee
#
_cell.length_a   1.000
_cell.length_b   1.000
_cell.length_c   1.000
_cell.angle_alpha   90.00
_cell.angle_beta   90.00
_cell.angle_gamma   90.00
#
_symmetry.space_group_name_H-M   'P 1'
#
loop_
_entity.id
_entity.type
_entity.pdbx_description
1 polymer ?
#
loop_
_entity_poly.entity_id
_entity_poly.type
_entity_poly.pdbx_seq_one_letter_code
_entity_poly.pdbx_strand_id
1 'polypeptide(L)'
;MTENNEKTLKVALIGIGRMGYWHYCCYDDIPGAEIIAVCDVRADMAKEKIEKHAAEKSVSSAAVPRVYANLDELLQNETPDAVDICTPSYMHADMAVKCLENGINVLCEKPMTLCEADAARVLAAEKKSGKKFMAAHVVRYMAPYVYLKKAVESGRNGKLLRLDMKRLSAIPRWSWEDWMRNEKLSGGVGLDLSVHDLDFVISLLGAPKSMNAVYRPIRDNSTYILSTLQYDGITVTCEGTWYNAETFPFRSDYLAVFENGFIRSEAGTITENGAVVELSDAASAEEKKDLGINISGDNAYAEEIAYFLNCVRNNLPVTYVTPESSEQTVRLTEELIKNAKIV
;
A
#
# COMPACT_ATOMS: atom_id res chain seq x y z
N MET A 1 16.45 29.63 17.32
CA MET A 1 16.08 28.35 16.72
C MET A 1 15.81 27.42 17.87
N THR A 2 14.56 27.23 18.23
CA THR A 2 14.14 26.24 19.24
C THR A 2 14.27 24.91 18.56
N GLU A 3 15.24 24.08 18.96
CA GLU A 3 15.24 22.65 18.67
C GLU A 3 13.92 22.12 19.20
N ASN A 4 12.97 21.84 18.32
CA ASN A 4 11.80 21.03 18.65
C ASN A 4 12.35 19.65 18.97
N ASN A 5 12.45 19.35 20.26
CA ASN A 5 12.83 18.04 20.77
C ASN A 5 11.61 17.10 20.57
N GLU A 6 11.24 16.85 19.30
CA GLU A 6 10.14 15.95 18.96
C GLU A 6 10.55 14.53 19.37
N LYS A 7 9.67 13.86 20.13
CA LYS A 7 9.91 12.48 20.58
C LYS A 7 10.12 11.58 19.35
N THR A 8 11.26 10.91 19.28
CA THR A 8 11.50 9.85 18.28
C THR A 8 10.52 8.70 18.50
N LEU A 9 9.77 8.34 17.46
CA LEU A 9 8.85 7.20 17.48
C LEU A 9 9.62 5.90 17.35
N LYS A 10 9.33 4.96 18.21
CA LYS A 10 9.86 3.60 18.18
C LYS A 10 8.96 2.72 17.34
N VAL A 11 9.50 2.11 16.30
CA VAL A 11 8.76 1.24 15.38
C VAL A 11 9.31 -0.18 15.45
N ALA A 12 8.42 -1.17 15.40
CA ALA A 12 8.82 -2.55 15.15
C ALA A 12 8.34 -2.97 13.75
N LEU A 13 9.24 -3.54 12.95
CA LEU A 13 8.93 -4.07 11.62
C LEU A 13 8.61 -5.56 11.74
N ILE A 14 7.45 -5.97 11.21
CA ILE A 14 7.00 -7.37 11.24
C ILE A 14 7.00 -7.92 9.82
N GLY A 15 7.95 -8.85 9.56
CA GLY A 15 8.26 -9.36 8.22
C GLY A 15 9.32 -8.51 7.51
N ILE A 16 10.51 -9.06 7.28
CA ILE A 16 11.60 -8.41 6.52
C ILE A 16 11.86 -9.16 5.21
N GLY A 17 10.77 -9.57 4.53
CA GLY A 17 10.81 -10.13 3.19
C GLY A 17 11.29 -9.10 2.15
N ARG A 18 10.71 -9.11 0.93
CA ARG A 18 11.06 -8.12 -0.08
C ARG A 18 10.51 -6.73 0.26
N MET A 19 9.20 -6.65 0.55
CA MET A 19 8.54 -5.37 0.90
C MET A 19 9.01 -4.85 2.25
N GLY A 20 9.07 -5.71 3.28
CA GLY A 20 9.55 -5.26 4.59
C GLY A 20 10.99 -4.76 4.58
N TYR A 21 11.87 -5.32 3.74
CA TYR A 21 13.22 -4.76 3.58
C TYR A 21 13.19 -3.41 2.85
N TRP A 22 12.27 -3.22 1.89
CA TRP A 22 12.08 -1.94 1.24
C TRP A 22 11.57 -0.89 2.24
N HIS A 23 10.57 -1.22 3.06
CA HIS A 23 10.10 -0.35 4.15
C HIS A 23 11.24 -0.05 5.12
N TYR A 24 12.00 -1.07 5.55
CA TYR A 24 13.16 -0.89 6.42
C TYR A 24 14.13 0.19 5.91
N CYS A 25 14.43 0.17 4.61
CA CYS A 25 15.29 1.16 3.98
C CYS A 25 14.64 2.56 3.93
N CYS A 26 13.30 2.65 3.82
CA CYS A 26 12.61 3.95 3.81
C CYS A 26 12.72 4.69 5.14
N TYR A 27 12.87 3.98 6.26
CA TYR A 27 13.05 4.62 7.57
C TYR A 27 14.35 5.43 7.70
N ASP A 28 15.36 5.18 6.86
CA ASP A 28 16.57 5.99 6.81
C ASP A 28 16.29 7.46 6.46
N ASP A 29 15.22 7.71 5.68
CA ASP A 29 14.84 9.04 5.17
C ASP A 29 13.73 9.69 6.00
N ILE A 30 13.24 9.01 7.07
CA ILE A 30 12.12 9.51 7.89
C ILE A 30 12.62 10.04 9.23
N PRO A 31 12.71 11.37 9.41
CA PRO A 31 13.21 11.95 10.64
C PRO A 31 12.29 11.69 11.84
N GLY A 32 12.89 11.45 13.00
CA GLY A 32 12.15 11.24 14.24
C GLY A 32 11.41 9.90 14.31
N ALA A 33 11.86 8.88 13.55
CA ALA A 33 11.44 7.49 13.67
C ALA A 33 12.66 6.57 13.70
N GLU A 34 12.58 5.49 14.46
CA GLU A 34 13.63 4.47 14.52
C GLU A 34 13.02 3.08 14.58
N ILE A 35 13.58 2.12 13.84
CA ILE A 35 13.22 0.72 13.96
C ILE A 35 14.01 0.14 15.12
N ILE A 36 13.32 -0.20 16.23
CA ILE A 36 13.92 -0.78 17.44
C ILE A 36 13.97 -2.30 17.40
N ALA A 37 13.07 -2.91 16.63
CA ALA A 37 12.93 -4.37 16.55
C ALA A 37 12.44 -4.81 15.16
N VAL A 38 12.84 -6.01 14.77
CA VAL A 38 12.36 -6.71 13.58
C VAL A 38 11.90 -8.10 13.97
N CYS A 39 10.72 -8.52 13.47
CA CYS A 39 10.20 -9.86 13.65
C CYS A 39 10.12 -10.57 12.28
N ASP A 40 10.79 -11.70 12.13
CA ASP A 40 10.65 -12.59 10.96
C ASP A 40 10.88 -14.04 11.41
N VAL A 41 10.06 -14.96 10.93
CA VAL A 41 10.22 -16.40 11.23
C VAL A 41 11.58 -16.93 10.81
N ARG A 42 12.25 -16.27 9.87
CA ARG A 42 13.62 -16.54 9.42
C ARG A 42 14.58 -15.56 10.12
N ALA A 43 14.68 -15.62 11.43
CA ALA A 43 15.44 -14.66 12.23
C ALA A 43 16.91 -14.50 11.78
N ASP A 44 17.58 -15.58 11.33
CA ASP A 44 18.96 -15.49 10.85
C ASP A 44 19.08 -14.70 9.55
N MET A 45 18.15 -14.89 8.59
CA MET A 45 18.10 -14.10 7.38
C MET A 45 17.78 -12.61 7.68
N ALA A 46 16.92 -12.37 8.67
CA ALA A 46 16.62 -11.01 9.12
C ALA A 46 17.87 -10.31 9.68
N LYS A 47 18.63 -10.99 10.54
CA LYS A 47 19.89 -10.48 11.09
C LYS A 47 20.90 -10.16 10.00
N GLU A 48 21.13 -11.08 9.06
CA GLU A 48 22.05 -10.86 7.94
C GLU A 48 21.70 -9.60 7.13
N LYS A 49 20.42 -9.42 6.79
CA LYS A 49 19.97 -8.23 6.05
C LYS A 49 20.21 -6.94 6.82
N ILE A 50 19.87 -6.92 8.12
CA ILE A 50 20.01 -5.75 8.98
C ILE A 50 21.49 -5.41 9.18
N GLU A 51 22.33 -6.39 9.49
CA GLU A 51 23.77 -6.19 9.68
C GLU A 51 24.44 -5.68 8.40
N LYS A 52 24.06 -6.23 7.25
CA LYS A 52 24.55 -5.74 5.95
C LYS A 52 24.16 -4.29 5.71
N HIS A 53 22.89 -3.93 5.92
CA HIS A 53 22.42 -2.55 5.78
C HIS A 53 23.15 -1.61 6.74
N ALA A 54 23.30 -2.00 8.02
CA ALA A 54 24.00 -1.21 9.02
C ALA A 54 25.48 -0.97 8.63
N ALA A 55 26.14 -1.98 8.07
CA ALA A 55 27.52 -1.85 7.59
C ALA A 55 27.63 -0.89 6.39
N GLU A 56 26.69 -0.98 5.43
CA GLU A 56 26.63 -0.09 4.27
C GLU A 56 26.38 1.36 4.64
N LYS A 57 25.58 1.61 5.68
CA LYS A 57 25.24 2.94 6.19
C LYS A 57 26.16 3.45 7.31
N SER A 58 27.14 2.66 7.73
CA SER A 58 28.02 2.98 8.87
C SER A 58 27.25 3.25 10.17
N VAL A 59 26.17 2.51 10.40
CA VAL A 59 25.34 2.63 11.60
C VAL A 59 26.07 2.02 12.80
N SER A 60 26.00 2.68 13.96
CA SER A 60 26.56 2.16 15.20
C SER A 60 25.87 0.85 15.61
N SER A 61 26.62 -0.11 16.14
CA SER A 61 26.08 -1.39 16.60
C SER A 61 25.00 -1.24 17.68
N ALA A 62 24.99 -0.16 18.42
CA ALA A 62 23.97 0.15 19.43
C ALA A 62 22.60 0.57 18.84
N ALA A 63 22.59 0.99 17.55
CA ALA A 63 21.39 1.40 16.83
C ALA A 63 20.84 0.27 15.93
N VAL A 64 21.43 -0.92 15.96
CA VAL A 64 20.92 -2.08 15.21
C VAL A 64 19.70 -2.66 15.93
N PRO A 65 18.55 -2.83 15.22
CA PRO A 65 17.34 -3.35 15.84
C PRO A 65 17.49 -4.79 16.32
N ARG A 66 16.81 -5.13 17.41
CA ARG A 66 16.73 -6.51 17.89
C ARG A 66 15.87 -7.37 16.98
N VAL A 67 16.24 -8.64 16.82
CA VAL A 67 15.52 -9.58 15.95
C VAL A 67 14.82 -10.65 16.76
N TYR A 68 13.54 -10.85 16.48
CA TYR A 68 12.64 -11.81 17.09
C TYR A 68 12.10 -12.81 16.07
N ALA A 69 11.94 -14.08 16.47
CA ALA A 69 11.42 -15.12 15.59
C ALA A 69 9.88 -15.13 15.52
N ASN A 70 9.20 -14.54 16.51
CA ASN A 70 7.73 -14.47 16.55
C ASN A 70 7.24 -13.19 17.23
N LEU A 71 5.99 -12.84 16.91
CA LEU A 71 5.37 -11.61 17.40
C LEU A 71 5.14 -11.60 18.92
N ASP A 72 4.84 -12.74 19.53
CA ASP A 72 4.62 -12.81 20.98
C ASP A 72 5.87 -12.44 21.77
N GLU A 73 7.00 -12.97 21.33
CA GLU A 73 8.30 -12.66 21.93
C GLU A 73 8.65 -11.18 21.77
N LEU A 74 8.42 -10.60 20.58
CA LEU A 74 8.60 -9.17 20.35
C LEU A 74 7.74 -8.35 21.34
N LEU A 75 6.44 -8.64 21.41
CA LEU A 75 5.51 -7.89 22.28
C LEU A 75 5.78 -8.03 23.78
N GLN A 76 6.44 -9.11 24.21
CA GLN A 76 6.85 -9.30 25.60
C GLN A 76 8.12 -8.49 25.97
N ASN A 77 8.97 -8.21 25.00
CA ASN A 77 10.28 -7.60 25.25
C ASN A 77 10.37 -6.15 24.77
N GLU A 78 9.47 -5.69 23.89
CA GLU A 78 9.51 -4.36 23.30
C GLU A 78 8.22 -3.57 23.56
N THR A 79 8.37 -2.25 23.54
CA THR A 79 7.24 -1.33 23.66
C THR A 79 7.28 -0.31 22.52
N PRO A 80 6.99 -0.72 21.27
CA PRO A 80 6.96 0.19 20.13
C PRO A 80 5.76 1.14 20.20
N ASP A 81 5.93 2.37 19.69
CA ASP A 81 4.84 3.32 19.50
C ASP A 81 3.94 2.90 18.30
N ALA A 82 4.54 2.21 17.33
CA ALA A 82 3.87 1.67 16.15
C ALA A 82 4.53 0.36 15.66
N VAL A 83 3.77 -0.43 14.93
CA VAL A 83 4.28 -1.55 14.12
C VAL A 83 4.04 -1.30 12.64
N ASP A 84 4.95 -1.82 11.81
CA ASP A 84 4.85 -1.84 10.36
C ASP A 84 4.81 -3.31 9.91
N ILE A 85 3.65 -3.78 9.42
CA ILE A 85 3.38 -5.18 9.09
C ILE A 85 3.57 -5.40 7.60
N CYS A 86 4.62 -6.15 7.24
CA CYS A 86 5.01 -6.50 5.87
C CYS A 86 5.07 -8.02 5.67
N THR A 87 4.19 -8.75 6.33
CA THR A 87 4.09 -10.22 6.25
C THR A 87 3.29 -10.67 5.02
N PRO A 88 3.17 -11.98 4.74
CA PRO A 88 2.19 -12.48 3.80
C PRO A 88 0.74 -12.08 4.16
N SER A 89 -0.06 -11.76 3.15
CA SER A 89 -1.39 -11.13 3.32
C SER A 89 -2.35 -11.92 4.23
N TYR A 90 -2.28 -13.25 4.23
CA TYR A 90 -3.12 -14.08 5.10
C TYR A 90 -2.85 -13.91 6.60
N MET A 91 -1.73 -13.26 6.97
CA MET A 91 -1.35 -13.00 8.36
C MET A 91 -1.76 -11.60 8.84
N HIS A 92 -2.11 -10.70 7.92
CA HIS A 92 -2.34 -9.28 8.23
C HIS A 92 -3.39 -9.07 9.33
N ALA A 93 -4.57 -9.69 9.17
CA ALA A 93 -5.68 -9.49 10.11
C ALA A 93 -5.33 -9.87 11.54
N ASP A 94 -4.80 -11.06 11.75
CA ASP A 94 -4.49 -11.58 13.10
C ASP A 94 -3.35 -10.78 13.76
N MET A 95 -2.33 -10.41 13.00
CA MET A 95 -1.23 -9.59 13.50
C MET A 95 -1.68 -8.18 13.83
N ALA A 96 -2.47 -7.54 12.95
CA ALA A 96 -3.00 -6.21 13.17
C ALA A 96 -3.90 -6.16 14.42
N VAL A 97 -4.85 -7.09 14.53
CA VAL A 97 -5.74 -7.20 15.71
C VAL A 97 -4.91 -7.36 16.98
N LYS A 98 -3.94 -8.26 16.97
CA LYS A 98 -3.08 -8.52 18.13
C LYS A 98 -2.29 -7.28 18.55
N CYS A 99 -1.70 -6.54 17.60
CA CYS A 99 -0.96 -5.32 17.90
C CYS A 99 -1.89 -4.20 18.44
N LEU A 100 -3.05 -4.00 17.83
CA LEU A 100 -4.04 -3.04 18.28
C LEU A 100 -4.53 -3.35 19.70
N GLU A 101 -4.84 -4.61 20.01
CA GLU A 101 -5.26 -5.05 21.35
C GLU A 101 -4.16 -4.90 22.40
N ASN A 102 -2.89 -4.91 21.99
CA ASN A 102 -1.75 -4.57 22.84
C ASN A 102 -1.48 -3.05 22.95
N GLY A 103 -2.36 -2.22 22.41
CA GLY A 103 -2.27 -0.76 22.52
C GLY A 103 -1.22 -0.13 21.59
N ILE A 104 -0.90 -0.76 20.45
CA ILE A 104 0.13 -0.34 19.50
C ILE A 104 -0.55 0.15 18.22
N ASN A 105 -0.08 1.26 17.63
CA ASN A 105 -0.55 1.74 16.33
C ASN A 105 -0.03 0.84 15.21
N VAL A 106 -0.80 0.67 14.14
CA VAL A 106 -0.51 -0.31 13.08
C VAL A 106 -0.53 0.33 11.71
N LEU A 107 0.61 0.29 11.01
CA LEU A 107 0.71 0.36 9.56
C LEU A 107 0.76 -1.08 9.04
N CYS A 108 -0.02 -1.41 8.01
CA CYS A 108 -0.05 -2.77 7.48
C CYS A 108 -0.03 -2.74 5.95
N GLU A 109 0.84 -3.53 5.34
CA GLU A 109 0.86 -3.68 3.89
C GLU A 109 -0.52 -4.08 3.33
N LYS A 110 -0.74 -3.70 2.07
CA LYS A 110 -1.94 -4.09 1.33
C LYS A 110 -1.88 -5.58 0.91
N PRO A 111 -3.03 -6.22 0.65
CA PRO A 111 -4.37 -5.76 1.02
C PRO A 111 -4.51 -5.74 2.54
N MET A 112 -5.35 -4.84 3.06
CA MET A 112 -5.63 -4.78 4.50
C MET A 112 -5.91 -6.18 5.09
N THR A 113 -6.73 -6.97 4.37
CA THR A 113 -7.07 -8.37 4.68
C THR A 113 -7.49 -9.08 3.40
N LEU A 114 -7.73 -10.40 3.49
CA LEU A 114 -8.19 -11.20 2.34
C LEU A 114 -9.71 -11.27 2.19
N CYS A 115 -10.48 -10.82 3.17
CA CYS A 115 -11.94 -10.81 3.14
C CYS A 115 -12.53 -9.70 4.02
N GLU A 116 -13.79 -9.35 3.75
CA GLU A 116 -14.56 -8.34 4.50
C GLU A 116 -14.67 -8.70 6.00
N ALA A 117 -14.89 -9.97 6.32
CA ALA A 117 -15.04 -10.40 7.71
C ALA A 117 -13.80 -10.11 8.57
N ASP A 118 -12.61 -10.33 8.01
CA ASP A 118 -11.34 -10.01 8.67
C ASP A 118 -11.08 -8.50 8.72
N ALA A 119 -11.47 -7.76 7.69
CA ALA A 119 -11.39 -6.30 7.72
C ALA A 119 -12.27 -5.70 8.84
N ALA A 120 -13.48 -6.23 9.01
CA ALA A 120 -14.36 -5.84 10.11
C ALA A 120 -13.75 -6.13 11.51
N ARG A 121 -13.00 -7.23 11.67
CA ARG A 121 -12.25 -7.56 12.90
C ARG A 121 -11.18 -6.50 13.19
N VAL A 122 -10.42 -6.09 12.18
CA VAL A 122 -9.39 -5.05 12.32
C VAL A 122 -10.01 -3.71 12.70
N LEU A 123 -11.09 -3.28 12.02
CA LEU A 123 -11.82 -2.05 12.36
C LEU A 123 -12.37 -2.08 13.81
N ALA A 124 -12.89 -3.21 14.24
CA ALA A 124 -13.40 -3.36 15.61
C ALA A 124 -12.27 -3.24 16.64
N ALA A 125 -11.10 -3.83 16.36
CA ALA A 125 -9.93 -3.75 17.23
C ALA A 125 -9.34 -2.32 17.25
N GLU A 126 -9.26 -1.64 16.12
CA GLU A 126 -8.84 -0.25 15.99
C GLU A 126 -9.73 0.65 16.87
N LYS A 127 -11.04 0.57 16.67
CA LYS A 127 -12.00 1.35 17.45
C LYS A 127 -11.95 1.05 18.95
N LYS A 128 -11.82 -0.22 19.34
CA LYS A 128 -11.75 -0.65 20.74
C LYS A 128 -10.48 -0.19 21.43
N SER A 129 -9.33 -0.26 20.73
CA SER A 129 -8.04 0.12 21.29
C SER A 129 -7.82 1.63 21.39
N GLY A 130 -8.51 2.41 20.56
CA GLY A 130 -8.26 3.84 20.36
C GLY A 130 -6.91 4.13 19.71
N LYS A 131 -6.28 3.10 19.14
CA LYS A 131 -5.03 3.22 18.37
C LYS A 131 -5.35 3.43 16.90
N LYS A 132 -4.37 3.82 16.11
CA LYS A 132 -4.51 4.08 14.68
C LYS A 132 -4.17 2.83 13.88
N PHE A 133 -4.97 2.58 12.85
CA PHE A 133 -4.66 1.61 11.80
C PHE A 133 -4.61 2.33 10.46
N MET A 134 -3.67 1.96 9.59
CA MET A 134 -3.62 2.36 8.19
C MET A 134 -3.16 1.19 7.33
N ALA A 135 -3.85 0.91 6.23
CA ALA A 135 -3.33 0.03 5.20
C ALA A 135 -2.40 0.80 4.26
N ALA A 136 -1.28 0.20 3.84
CA ALA A 136 -0.29 0.82 2.98
C ALA A 136 -0.73 0.79 1.51
N HIS A 137 -1.67 1.68 1.15
CA HIS A 137 -2.11 1.88 -0.23
C HIS A 137 -1.21 2.89 -0.95
N VAL A 138 0.03 2.51 -1.17
CA VAL A 138 1.11 3.35 -1.71
C VAL A 138 0.77 4.08 -3.02
N VAL A 139 -0.11 3.49 -3.84
CA VAL A 139 -0.53 4.10 -5.12
C VAL A 139 -1.15 5.48 -4.92
N ARG A 140 -1.82 5.72 -3.80
CA ARG A 140 -2.39 7.04 -3.48
C ARG A 140 -1.32 8.14 -3.30
N TYR A 141 -0.05 7.77 -3.04
CA TYR A 141 1.09 8.68 -2.88
C TYR A 141 1.97 8.77 -4.14
N MET A 142 1.79 7.87 -5.12
CA MET A 142 2.59 7.87 -6.34
C MET A 142 2.25 9.07 -7.22
N ALA A 143 3.25 9.83 -7.66
CA ALA A 143 3.10 11.07 -8.43
C ALA A 143 2.12 10.99 -9.63
N PRO A 144 2.12 9.93 -10.47
CA PRO A 144 1.15 9.82 -11.56
C PRO A 144 -0.32 9.80 -11.09
N TYR A 145 -0.58 9.17 -9.97
CA TYR A 145 -1.94 9.02 -9.43
C TYR A 145 -2.37 10.28 -8.66
N VAL A 146 -1.45 10.91 -7.94
CA VAL A 146 -1.67 12.24 -7.32
C VAL A 146 -2.01 13.26 -8.39
N TYR A 147 -1.29 13.27 -9.52
CA TYR A 147 -1.57 14.14 -10.66
C TYR A 147 -2.98 13.92 -11.24
N LEU A 148 -3.37 12.66 -11.46
CA LEU A 148 -4.72 12.33 -11.95
C LEU A 148 -5.80 12.78 -10.96
N LYS A 149 -5.62 12.53 -9.67
CA LYS A 149 -6.53 12.97 -8.61
C LYS A 149 -6.75 14.48 -8.66
N LYS A 150 -5.67 15.28 -8.71
CA LYS A 150 -5.74 16.74 -8.84
C LYS A 150 -6.47 17.19 -10.11
N ALA A 151 -6.24 16.51 -11.23
CA ALA A 151 -6.91 16.84 -12.47
C ALA A 151 -8.43 16.63 -12.38
N VAL A 152 -8.86 15.55 -11.74
CA VAL A 152 -10.27 15.25 -11.51
C VAL A 152 -10.88 16.26 -10.52
N GLU A 153 -10.23 16.51 -9.39
CA GLU A 153 -10.72 17.42 -8.34
C GLU A 153 -10.81 18.88 -8.81
N SER A 154 -9.83 19.34 -9.60
CA SER A 154 -9.85 20.71 -10.14
C SER A 154 -10.85 20.92 -11.27
N GLY A 155 -11.29 19.85 -11.93
CA GLY A 155 -12.19 19.93 -13.09
C GLY A 155 -11.60 20.65 -14.31
N ARG A 156 -10.27 20.87 -14.36
CA ARG A 156 -9.62 21.66 -15.43
C ARG A 156 -9.83 21.11 -16.85
N ASN A 157 -10.08 19.81 -16.96
CA ASN A 157 -10.37 19.15 -18.24
C ASN A 157 -11.88 18.84 -18.43
N GLY A 158 -12.75 19.43 -17.61
CA GLY A 158 -14.17 19.06 -17.55
C GLY A 158 -14.38 17.76 -16.76
N LYS A 159 -15.55 17.13 -16.92
CA LYS A 159 -15.87 15.89 -16.19
C LYS A 159 -15.06 14.72 -16.73
N LEU A 160 -14.64 13.83 -15.83
CA LEU A 160 -14.13 12.52 -16.21
C LEU A 160 -15.25 11.70 -16.85
N LEU A 161 -14.97 11.10 -18.01
CA LEU A 161 -15.90 10.24 -18.74
C LEU A 161 -15.51 8.78 -18.70
N ARG A 162 -14.20 8.51 -18.73
CA ARG A 162 -13.65 7.16 -18.77
C ARG A 162 -12.28 7.11 -18.09
N LEU A 163 -12.01 6.02 -17.38
CA LEU A 163 -10.71 5.72 -16.82
C LEU A 163 -10.36 4.25 -17.10
N ASP A 164 -9.29 4.02 -17.83
CA ASP A 164 -8.75 2.69 -18.10
C ASP A 164 -7.44 2.52 -17.34
N MET A 165 -7.36 1.50 -16.49
CA MET A 165 -6.18 1.21 -15.68
C MET A 165 -5.64 -0.18 -15.99
N LYS A 166 -4.32 -0.33 -15.99
CA LYS A 166 -3.63 -1.60 -16.25
C LYS A 166 -2.49 -1.78 -15.28
N ARG A 167 -2.49 -2.94 -14.63
CA ARG A 167 -1.40 -3.36 -13.76
C ARG A 167 -0.97 -4.77 -14.14
N LEU A 168 0.19 -4.84 -14.79
CA LEU A 168 0.66 -6.04 -15.47
C LEU A 168 2.03 -6.42 -14.93
N SER A 169 2.25 -7.70 -14.67
CA SER A 169 3.57 -8.19 -14.23
C SER A 169 3.79 -9.65 -14.61
N ALA A 170 5.02 -10.12 -14.50
CA ALA A 170 5.27 -11.55 -14.42
C ALA A 170 4.65 -12.13 -13.14
N ILE A 171 4.21 -13.39 -13.20
CA ILE A 171 3.72 -14.10 -12.01
C ILE A 171 4.82 -14.15 -10.94
N PRO A 172 4.52 -13.80 -9.66
CA PRO A 172 5.53 -13.73 -8.61
C PRO A 172 6.00 -15.15 -8.23
N ARG A 173 7.26 -15.51 -8.57
CA ARG A 173 7.91 -16.78 -8.21
C ARG A 173 8.96 -16.63 -7.10
N TRP A 174 9.12 -15.42 -6.58
CA TRP A 174 10.13 -15.04 -5.59
C TRP A 174 9.63 -15.07 -4.15
N SER A 175 8.32 -15.31 -3.95
CA SER A 175 7.73 -15.28 -2.62
C SER A 175 8.17 -16.50 -1.79
N TRP A 176 8.38 -16.28 -0.49
CA TRP A 176 8.72 -17.35 0.45
C TRP A 176 7.64 -18.45 0.44
N GLU A 177 8.06 -19.72 0.30
CA GLU A 177 7.13 -20.86 0.19
C GLU A 177 6.05 -20.69 -0.90
N ASP A 178 6.32 -19.84 -1.88
CA ASP A 178 5.44 -19.61 -3.03
C ASP A 178 4.00 -19.14 -2.66
N TRP A 179 3.84 -18.50 -1.49
CA TRP A 179 2.54 -18.12 -0.94
C TRP A 179 1.72 -17.22 -1.86
N MET A 180 2.37 -16.33 -2.64
CA MET A 180 1.66 -15.43 -3.56
C MET A 180 0.91 -16.16 -4.66
N ARG A 181 1.40 -17.34 -5.09
CA ARG A 181 0.73 -18.18 -6.10
C ARG A 181 -0.37 -19.07 -5.52
N ASN A 182 -0.53 -19.08 -4.21
CA ASN A 182 -1.66 -19.73 -3.56
C ASN A 182 -2.76 -18.69 -3.31
N GLU A 183 -3.84 -18.74 -4.10
CA GLU A 183 -4.94 -17.76 -4.02
C GLU A 183 -5.61 -17.70 -2.63
N LYS A 184 -5.58 -18.78 -1.86
CA LYS A 184 -6.12 -18.80 -0.49
C LYS A 184 -5.26 -17.99 0.48
N LEU A 185 -3.97 -17.80 0.17
CA LEU A 185 -3.02 -17.08 1.01
C LEU A 185 -2.79 -15.64 0.54
N SER A 186 -2.96 -15.37 -0.76
CA SER A 186 -2.70 -14.06 -1.37
C SER A 186 -3.94 -13.32 -1.84
N GLY A 187 -5.06 -14.03 -2.05
CA GLY A 187 -6.21 -13.50 -2.78
C GLY A 187 -6.00 -13.41 -4.30
N GLY A 188 -4.90 -13.99 -4.81
CA GLY A 188 -4.58 -14.04 -6.24
C GLY A 188 -4.36 -12.65 -6.86
N VAL A 189 -4.43 -12.60 -8.19
CA VAL A 189 -4.23 -11.35 -8.94
C VAL A 189 -5.25 -10.25 -8.59
N GLY A 190 -6.40 -10.62 -8.06
CA GLY A 190 -7.45 -9.67 -7.66
C GLY A 190 -7.05 -8.85 -6.43
N LEU A 191 -6.76 -9.52 -5.31
CA LEU A 191 -6.42 -8.86 -4.04
C LEU A 191 -4.94 -8.50 -3.90
N ASP A 192 -4.03 -9.19 -4.62
CA ASP A 192 -2.62 -8.80 -4.54
C ASP A 192 -2.24 -7.71 -5.55
N LEU A 193 -2.68 -7.83 -6.81
CA LEU A 193 -2.25 -6.92 -7.88
C LEU A 193 -3.31 -5.86 -8.22
N SER A 194 -4.55 -6.29 -8.57
CA SER A 194 -5.59 -5.38 -9.04
C SER A 194 -6.13 -4.46 -7.95
N VAL A 195 -6.01 -4.86 -6.68
CA VAL A 195 -6.43 -4.06 -5.52
C VAL A 195 -5.83 -2.65 -5.49
N HIS A 196 -4.63 -2.46 -6.00
CA HIS A 196 -3.99 -1.15 -6.07
C HIS A 196 -4.78 -0.15 -6.91
N ASP A 197 -5.25 -0.59 -8.09
CA ASP A 197 -6.01 0.27 -9.00
C ASP A 197 -7.46 0.39 -8.56
N LEU A 198 -8.06 -0.69 -8.04
CA LEU A 198 -9.40 -0.66 -7.46
C LEU A 198 -9.47 0.27 -6.25
N ASP A 199 -8.48 0.22 -5.36
CA ASP A 199 -8.37 1.13 -4.22
C ASP A 199 -8.28 2.59 -4.67
N PHE A 200 -7.41 2.89 -5.62
CA PHE A 200 -7.28 4.25 -6.15
C PHE A 200 -8.60 4.75 -6.74
N VAL A 201 -9.27 3.94 -7.58
CA VAL A 201 -10.56 4.29 -8.19
C VAL A 201 -11.64 4.53 -7.13
N ILE A 202 -11.74 3.64 -6.13
CA ILE A 202 -12.71 3.76 -5.04
C ILE A 202 -12.41 5.02 -4.19
N SER A 203 -11.14 5.31 -3.94
CA SER A 203 -10.75 6.53 -3.22
C SER A 203 -11.06 7.82 -3.98
N LEU A 204 -10.99 7.77 -5.32
CA LEU A 204 -11.23 8.91 -6.19
C LEU A 204 -12.72 9.15 -6.47
N LEU A 205 -13.50 8.10 -6.69
CA LEU A 205 -14.87 8.17 -7.19
C LEU A 205 -15.93 7.60 -6.21
N GLY A 206 -15.49 7.01 -5.09
CA GLY A 206 -16.38 6.32 -4.15
C GLY A 206 -16.82 4.94 -4.64
N ALA A 207 -17.90 4.40 -4.06
CA ALA A 207 -18.46 3.11 -4.46
C ALA A 207 -19.12 3.19 -5.85
N PRO A 208 -18.87 2.23 -6.76
CA PRO A 208 -19.53 2.18 -8.06
C PRO A 208 -21.01 1.80 -7.92
N LYS A 209 -21.85 2.21 -8.89
CA LYS A 209 -23.27 1.79 -8.99
C LYS A 209 -23.43 0.32 -9.37
N SER A 210 -22.53 -0.16 -10.20
CA SER A 210 -22.44 -1.58 -10.55
C SER A 210 -21.02 -1.94 -10.97
N MET A 211 -20.68 -3.20 -10.82
CA MET A 211 -19.38 -3.74 -11.20
C MET A 211 -19.52 -5.14 -11.75
N ASN A 212 -18.66 -5.49 -12.71
CA ASN A 212 -18.57 -6.80 -13.33
C ASN A 212 -17.11 -7.15 -13.56
N ALA A 213 -16.80 -8.45 -13.57
CA ALA A 213 -15.46 -8.92 -13.91
C ALA A 213 -15.49 -10.21 -14.73
N VAL A 214 -14.41 -10.40 -15.48
CA VAL A 214 -14.00 -11.70 -16.01
C VAL A 214 -12.72 -12.08 -15.27
N TYR A 215 -12.69 -13.26 -14.70
CA TYR A 215 -11.58 -13.75 -13.89
C TYR A 215 -11.07 -15.10 -14.39
N ARG A 216 -9.77 -15.19 -14.58
CA ARG A 216 -9.05 -16.43 -14.81
C ARG A 216 -8.18 -16.71 -13.58
N PRO A 217 -8.53 -17.68 -12.72
CA PRO A 217 -7.76 -18.02 -11.54
C PRO A 217 -6.38 -18.61 -11.90
N ILE A 218 -5.48 -18.63 -10.92
CA ILE A 218 -4.16 -19.26 -11.06
C ILE A 218 -4.35 -20.75 -11.34
N ARG A 219 -3.77 -21.18 -12.46
CA ARG A 219 -3.64 -22.58 -12.85
C ARG A 219 -2.19 -22.78 -13.30
N ASP A 220 -1.96 -23.42 -14.43
CA ASP A 220 -0.62 -23.68 -14.97
C ASP A 220 -0.04 -22.49 -15.76
N ASN A 221 -0.84 -21.45 -16.01
CA ASN A 221 -0.54 -20.36 -16.92
C ASN A 221 -0.83 -18.99 -16.29
N SER A 222 -0.81 -17.96 -17.15
CA SER A 222 -1.17 -16.60 -16.77
C SER A 222 -2.57 -16.53 -16.11
N THR A 223 -2.70 -15.67 -15.12
CA THR A 223 -3.95 -15.35 -14.44
C THR A 223 -4.28 -13.87 -14.67
N TYR A 224 -5.55 -13.54 -14.74
CA TYR A 224 -5.97 -12.14 -14.89
C TYR A 224 -7.37 -11.89 -14.34
N ILE A 225 -7.61 -10.63 -14.00
CA ILE A 225 -8.93 -10.08 -13.73
C ILE A 225 -9.14 -8.84 -14.61
N LEU A 226 -10.26 -8.82 -15.33
CA LEU A 226 -10.70 -7.67 -16.11
C LEU A 226 -11.99 -7.15 -15.49
N SER A 227 -11.93 -6.00 -14.86
CA SER A 227 -13.03 -5.40 -14.11
C SER A 227 -13.61 -4.20 -14.87
N THR A 228 -14.93 -4.02 -14.77
CA THR A 228 -15.63 -2.83 -15.22
C THR A 228 -16.49 -2.29 -14.09
N LEU A 229 -16.29 -1.02 -13.76
CA LEU A 229 -17.03 -0.30 -12.72
C LEU A 229 -17.82 0.84 -13.38
N GLN A 230 -19.10 0.96 -13.03
CA GLN A 230 -19.99 1.99 -13.58
C GLN A 230 -20.34 3.01 -12.50
N TYR A 231 -20.19 4.27 -12.85
CA TYR A 231 -20.58 5.43 -12.06
C TYR A 231 -21.57 6.30 -12.87
N ASP A 232 -22.03 7.42 -12.32
CA ASP A 232 -22.85 8.38 -13.06
C ASP A 232 -22.06 9.06 -14.18
N GLY A 233 -22.28 8.59 -15.41
CA GLY A 233 -21.61 9.13 -16.60
C GLY A 233 -20.14 8.75 -16.74
N ILE A 234 -19.59 7.88 -15.85
CA ILE A 234 -18.20 7.44 -15.90
C ILE A 234 -18.15 5.92 -16.01
N THR A 235 -17.34 5.42 -16.93
CA THR A 235 -16.97 4.00 -17.01
C THR A 235 -15.51 3.83 -16.64
N VAL A 236 -15.22 2.92 -15.71
CA VAL A 236 -13.85 2.57 -15.34
C VAL A 236 -13.57 1.12 -15.71
N THR A 237 -12.40 0.85 -16.29
CA THR A 237 -11.90 -0.51 -16.51
C THR A 237 -10.57 -0.68 -15.74
N CYS A 238 -10.41 -1.83 -15.06
CA CYS A 238 -9.16 -2.21 -14.41
C CYS A 238 -8.74 -3.58 -14.91
N GLU A 239 -7.53 -3.68 -15.42
CA GLU A 239 -6.87 -4.94 -15.82
C GLU A 239 -5.75 -5.26 -14.86
N GLY A 240 -5.87 -6.36 -14.13
CA GLY A 240 -4.79 -6.95 -13.35
C GLY A 240 -4.37 -8.27 -13.98
N THR A 241 -3.11 -8.41 -14.40
CA THR A 241 -2.64 -9.64 -15.06
C THR A 241 -1.26 -10.05 -14.55
N TRP A 242 -1.12 -11.32 -14.19
CA TRP A 242 0.15 -12.01 -14.00
C TRP A 242 0.42 -12.93 -15.19
N TYR A 243 1.46 -12.59 -15.94
CA TYR A 243 1.90 -13.38 -17.09
C TYR A 243 2.84 -14.51 -16.65
N ASN A 244 2.73 -15.68 -17.29
CA ASN A 244 3.64 -16.79 -17.04
C ASN A 244 5.07 -16.54 -17.58
N ALA A 245 5.24 -15.56 -18.47
CA ALA A 245 6.56 -15.14 -18.99
C ALA A 245 7.34 -14.41 -17.91
N GLU A 246 8.40 -15.00 -17.39
CA GLU A 246 9.23 -14.46 -16.28
C GLU A 246 9.88 -13.11 -16.61
N THR A 247 10.13 -12.87 -17.90
CA THR A 247 10.76 -11.62 -18.39
C THR A 247 9.73 -10.50 -18.63
N PHE A 248 8.44 -10.74 -18.39
CA PHE A 248 7.43 -9.69 -18.58
C PHE A 248 7.69 -8.53 -17.59
N PRO A 249 7.88 -7.30 -18.08
CA PRO A 249 8.18 -6.17 -17.21
C PRO A 249 6.95 -5.75 -16.40
N PHE A 250 7.18 -5.24 -15.18
CA PHE A 250 6.11 -4.60 -14.43
C PHE A 250 5.62 -3.34 -15.15
N ARG A 251 4.30 -3.19 -15.26
CA ARG A 251 3.65 -2.02 -15.83
C ARG A 251 2.47 -1.60 -14.97
N SER A 252 2.35 -0.28 -14.74
CA SER A 252 1.20 0.35 -14.12
C SER A 252 0.84 1.59 -14.93
N ASP A 253 -0.12 1.42 -15.83
CA ASP A 253 -0.49 2.42 -16.82
C ASP A 253 -1.96 2.84 -16.62
N TYR A 254 -2.30 4.08 -16.99
CA TYR A 254 -3.70 4.50 -17.10
C TYR A 254 -3.95 5.46 -18.27
N LEU A 255 -5.22 5.50 -18.74
CA LEU A 255 -5.76 6.52 -19.63
C LEU A 255 -7.04 7.08 -19.00
N ALA A 256 -7.04 8.36 -18.68
CA ALA A 256 -8.20 9.11 -18.22
C ALA A 256 -8.70 10.03 -19.34
N VAL A 257 -9.97 9.89 -19.72
CA VAL A 257 -10.62 10.68 -20.77
C VAL A 257 -11.65 11.61 -20.12
N PHE A 258 -11.54 12.90 -20.41
CA PHE A 258 -12.40 13.96 -19.90
C PHE A 258 -13.23 14.58 -21.04
N GLU A 259 -14.19 15.45 -20.70
CA GLU A 259 -14.97 16.19 -21.71
C GLU A 259 -14.11 17.03 -22.66
N ASN A 260 -13.01 17.61 -22.14
CA ASN A 260 -12.17 18.55 -22.88
C ASN A 260 -10.69 18.12 -22.99
N GLY A 261 -10.38 16.84 -22.76
CA GLY A 261 -9.01 16.38 -22.87
C GLY A 261 -8.78 14.97 -22.35
N PHE A 262 -7.51 14.59 -22.22
CA PHE A 262 -7.11 13.31 -21.68
C PHE A 262 -5.78 13.39 -20.92
N ILE A 263 -5.61 12.49 -19.97
CA ILE A 263 -4.35 12.26 -19.28
C ILE A 263 -3.97 10.80 -19.43
N ARG A 264 -2.73 10.53 -19.82
CA ARG A 264 -2.19 9.18 -19.93
C ARG A 264 -0.92 9.05 -19.12
N SER A 265 -0.83 7.97 -18.35
CA SER A 265 0.42 7.52 -17.74
C SER A 265 0.83 6.21 -18.40
N GLU A 266 2.02 6.15 -18.97
CA GLU A 266 2.55 4.97 -19.63
C GLU A 266 4.06 4.87 -19.38
N ALA A 267 4.51 3.70 -18.88
CA ALA A 267 5.91 3.44 -18.57
C ALA A 267 6.58 4.56 -17.71
N GLY A 268 5.85 5.11 -16.75
CA GLY A 268 6.33 6.17 -15.85
C GLY A 268 6.28 7.59 -16.42
N THR A 269 5.85 7.76 -17.67
CA THR A 269 5.69 9.08 -18.28
C THR A 269 4.23 9.51 -18.25
N ILE A 270 3.96 10.72 -17.80
CA ILE A 270 2.62 11.34 -17.84
C ILE A 270 2.55 12.27 -19.05
N THR A 271 1.42 12.20 -19.77
CA THR A 271 1.08 13.18 -20.80
C THR A 271 -0.33 13.70 -20.56
N GLU A 272 -0.52 15.02 -20.68
CA GLU A 272 -1.83 15.66 -20.69
C GLU A 272 -2.04 16.34 -22.03
N ASN A 273 -3.09 15.96 -22.75
CA ASN A 273 -3.42 16.47 -24.09
C ASN A 273 -2.25 16.37 -25.09
N GLY A 274 -1.41 15.33 -24.94
CA GLY A 274 -0.24 15.09 -25.80
C GLY A 274 1.05 15.80 -25.35
N ALA A 275 1.00 16.70 -24.38
CA ALA A 275 2.19 17.32 -23.80
C ALA A 275 2.72 16.47 -22.63
N VAL A 276 4.04 16.31 -22.53
CA VAL A 276 4.69 15.63 -21.40
C VAL A 276 4.57 16.51 -20.14
N VAL A 277 4.24 15.88 -19.02
CA VAL A 277 4.15 16.52 -17.70
C VAL A 277 5.41 16.16 -16.90
N GLU A 278 6.09 17.16 -16.36
CA GLU A 278 7.21 16.93 -15.45
C GLU A 278 6.69 16.40 -14.11
N LEU A 279 7.28 15.31 -13.63
CA LEU A 279 6.82 14.66 -12.37
C LEU A 279 7.00 15.56 -11.14
N SER A 280 7.95 16.51 -11.16
CA SER A 280 8.13 17.51 -10.12
C SER A 280 6.87 18.35 -9.87
N ASP A 281 5.99 18.46 -10.90
CA ASP A 281 4.75 19.22 -10.82
C ASP A 281 3.57 18.38 -10.32
N ALA A 282 3.73 17.06 -10.25
CA ALA A 282 2.66 16.13 -9.91
C ALA A 282 2.29 16.14 -8.42
N ALA A 283 3.30 16.23 -7.53
CA ALA A 283 3.09 16.35 -6.09
C ALA A 283 3.75 17.63 -5.60
N SER A 284 2.96 18.66 -5.28
CA SER A 284 3.53 19.89 -4.75
C SER A 284 4.10 19.68 -3.35
N ALA A 285 5.20 20.36 -3.03
CA ALA A 285 5.76 20.39 -1.68
C ALA A 285 4.73 20.88 -0.63
N GLU A 286 3.74 21.64 -1.06
CA GLU A 286 2.66 22.17 -0.24
C GLU A 286 1.68 21.08 0.21
N GLU A 287 1.31 20.15 -0.68
CA GLU A 287 0.45 19.00 -0.30
C GLU A 287 1.15 18.02 0.65
N LYS A 288 2.43 17.74 0.39
CA LYS A 288 3.23 16.92 1.31
C LYS A 288 3.25 17.56 2.70
N LYS A 289 3.40 18.87 2.76
CA LYS A 289 3.37 19.65 4.00
C LYS A 289 2.01 19.59 4.70
N ASP A 290 0.92 19.73 3.95
CA ASP A 290 -0.45 19.64 4.48
C ASP A 290 -0.77 18.26 5.06
N LEU A 291 -0.18 17.20 4.48
CA LEU A 291 -0.25 15.83 4.99
C LEU A 291 0.75 15.57 6.14
N GLY A 292 1.61 16.55 6.48
CA GLY A 292 2.66 16.40 7.48
C GLY A 292 3.79 15.46 7.05
N ILE A 293 3.99 15.31 5.74
CA ILE A 293 5.06 14.50 5.16
C ILE A 293 6.33 15.36 5.09
N ASN A 294 7.28 15.07 5.98
CA ASN A 294 8.54 15.81 6.09
C ASN A 294 9.72 14.92 5.68
N ILE A 295 9.75 14.53 4.42
CA ILE A 295 10.87 13.78 3.84
C ILE A 295 11.42 14.49 2.60
N SER A 296 12.71 14.26 2.30
CA SER A 296 13.35 14.73 1.08
C SER A 296 13.18 13.68 -0.05
N GLY A 297 12.80 14.12 -1.24
CA GLY A 297 12.68 13.25 -2.42
C GLY A 297 11.26 12.76 -2.70
N ASP A 298 11.13 11.93 -3.74
CA ASP A 298 9.85 11.42 -4.27
C ASP A 298 9.78 9.90 -4.12
N ASN A 299 9.74 9.43 -2.86
CA ASN A 299 9.57 8.02 -2.54
C ASN A 299 8.19 7.80 -1.90
N ALA A 300 7.22 7.37 -2.68
CA ALA A 300 5.85 7.16 -2.25
C ALA A 300 5.71 6.21 -1.03
N TYR A 301 6.58 5.23 -0.89
CA TYR A 301 6.61 4.35 0.29
C TYR A 301 7.07 5.09 1.54
N ALA A 302 8.13 5.88 1.42
CA ALA A 302 8.56 6.71 2.54
C ALA A 302 7.51 7.77 2.90
N GLU A 303 6.80 8.31 1.90
CA GLU A 303 5.72 9.29 2.10
C GLU A 303 4.54 8.69 2.87
N GLU A 304 4.08 7.49 2.52
CA GLU A 304 2.98 6.84 3.25
C GLU A 304 3.37 6.48 4.68
N ILE A 305 4.59 5.98 4.90
CA ILE A 305 5.10 5.70 6.25
C ILE A 305 5.19 6.99 7.06
N ALA A 306 5.78 8.06 6.49
CA ALA A 306 5.91 9.35 7.16
C ALA A 306 4.54 9.96 7.51
N TYR A 307 3.56 9.88 6.62
CA TYR A 307 2.19 10.32 6.89
C TYR A 307 1.58 9.57 8.08
N PHE A 308 1.67 8.24 8.10
CA PHE A 308 1.17 7.45 9.21
C PHE A 308 1.84 7.83 10.53
N LEU A 309 3.16 7.92 10.54
CA LEU A 309 3.92 8.30 11.74
C LEU A 309 3.62 9.73 12.20
N ASN A 310 3.34 10.64 11.27
CA ASN A 310 2.86 11.99 11.62
C ASN A 310 1.50 11.92 12.33
N CYS A 311 0.56 11.10 11.84
CA CYS A 311 -0.72 10.87 12.51
C CYS A 311 -0.53 10.29 13.93
N VAL A 312 0.41 9.36 14.10
CA VAL A 312 0.73 8.77 15.43
C VAL A 312 1.35 9.83 16.35
N ARG A 313 2.37 10.56 15.89
CA ARG A 313 3.12 11.55 16.69
C ARG A 313 2.24 12.66 17.21
N ASN A 314 1.38 13.18 16.36
CA ASN A 314 0.54 14.35 16.66
C ASN A 314 -0.88 13.96 17.10
N ASN A 315 -1.12 12.67 17.28
CA ASN A 315 -2.45 12.12 17.60
C ASN A 315 -3.57 12.59 16.64
N LEU A 316 -3.24 12.73 15.34
CA LEU A 316 -4.20 13.11 14.30
C LEU A 316 -4.98 11.89 13.80
N PRO A 317 -6.21 12.05 13.30
CA PRO A 317 -6.90 10.97 12.63
C PRO A 317 -6.20 10.60 11.31
N VAL A 318 -6.27 9.33 10.92
CA VAL A 318 -5.84 8.88 9.59
C VAL A 318 -6.94 9.22 8.59
N THR A 319 -6.73 10.22 7.75
CA THR A 319 -7.76 10.76 6.83
C THR A 319 -7.47 10.48 5.35
N TYR A 320 -6.22 10.30 4.98
CA TYR A 320 -5.83 10.11 3.58
C TYR A 320 -6.05 8.67 3.10
N VAL A 321 -5.75 7.69 3.97
CA VAL A 321 -6.05 6.27 3.76
C VAL A 321 -6.79 5.77 5.00
N THR A 322 -8.10 6.06 5.09
CA THR A 322 -8.88 5.69 6.27
C THR A 322 -9.04 4.17 6.37
N PRO A 323 -9.12 3.61 7.59
CA PRO A 323 -9.39 2.19 7.79
C PRO A 323 -10.67 1.74 7.07
N GLU A 324 -11.72 2.57 7.08
CA GLU A 324 -13.00 2.30 6.43
C GLU A 324 -12.87 2.30 4.89
N SER A 325 -12.04 3.18 4.31
CA SER A 325 -11.81 3.17 2.86
C SER A 325 -11.08 1.90 2.43
N SER A 326 -10.16 1.40 3.25
CA SER A 326 -9.42 0.16 2.99
C SER A 326 -10.32 -1.08 3.15
N GLU A 327 -11.22 -1.09 4.16
CA GLU A 327 -12.26 -2.11 4.30
C GLU A 327 -13.19 -2.12 3.08
N GLN A 328 -13.67 -0.95 2.65
CA GLN A 328 -14.51 -0.82 1.46
C GLN A 328 -13.82 -1.38 0.21
N THR A 329 -12.51 -1.13 0.05
CA THR A 329 -11.72 -1.68 -1.06
C THR A 329 -11.67 -3.21 -0.99
N VAL A 330 -11.41 -3.80 0.18
CA VAL A 330 -11.40 -5.26 0.36
C VAL A 330 -12.78 -5.84 0.03
N ARG A 331 -13.84 -5.30 0.62
CA ARG A 331 -15.23 -5.76 0.43
C ARG A 331 -15.65 -5.72 -1.04
N LEU A 332 -15.43 -4.59 -1.73
CA LEU A 332 -15.80 -4.46 -3.15
C LEU A 332 -14.94 -5.36 -4.05
N THR A 333 -13.65 -5.55 -3.72
CA THR A 333 -12.79 -6.46 -4.47
C THR A 333 -13.20 -7.92 -4.28
N GLU A 334 -13.51 -8.34 -3.04
CA GLU A 334 -14.03 -9.67 -2.74
C GLU A 334 -15.35 -9.94 -3.48
N GLU A 335 -16.29 -9.00 -3.43
CA GLU A 335 -17.57 -9.06 -4.15
C GLU A 335 -17.35 -9.19 -5.66
N LEU A 336 -16.45 -8.40 -6.22
CA LEU A 336 -16.10 -8.42 -7.65
C LEU A 336 -15.54 -9.79 -8.08
N ILE A 337 -14.62 -10.36 -7.30
CA ILE A 337 -14.02 -11.68 -7.58
C ILE A 337 -15.09 -12.78 -7.45
N LYS A 338 -15.90 -12.74 -6.40
CA LYS A 338 -16.95 -13.72 -6.11
C LYS A 338 -18.01 -13.79 -7.23
N ASN A 339 -18.37 -12.65 -7.80
CA ASN A 339 -19.37 -12.51 -8.85
C ASN A 339 -18.78 -12.55 -10.27
N ALA A 340 -17.45 -12.70 -10.40
CA ALA A 340 -16.80 -12.69 -11.69
C ALA A 340 -17.19 -13.91 -12.56
N LYS A 341 -17.27 -13.67 -13.88
CA LYS A 341 -17.35 -14.77 -14.84
C LYS A 341 -15.99 -15.48 -14.91
N ILE A 342 -15.95 -16.71 -14.47
CA ILE A 342 -14.74 -17.56 -14.54
C ILE A 342 -14.54 -18.05 -15.97
N VAL A 343 -13.28 -18.00 -16.48
CA VAL A 343 -12.87 -18.42 -17.82
C VAL A 343 -11.63 -19.32 -17.79
#